data_4a3f056781d838933340a1bc54053509
#
_entry.id   4a3f056781d838933340a1bc54053509
#
_cell.length_a   1.000
_cell.length_b   1.000
_cell.length_c   1.000
_cell.angle_alpha   90.00
_cell.angle_beta   90.00
_cell.angle_gamma   90.00
#
_symmetry.space_group_name_H-M   'P 1'
#
loop_
_entity.id
_entity.type
_entity.pdbx_description
1 polymer ?
#
loop_
_entity_poly.entity_id
_entity_poly.type
_entity_poly.pdbx_seq_one_letter_code
_entity_poly.pdbx_strand_id
1 'polypeptide(L)'
;AGFIALLIAFGGSGVKHPAWDALFISISSFGTAGFSTFHDSLCSFRDNLPVNIIVSVLSFAGAMGFIVITDIRNKCTNRRYRVTFTTRVILAMTTAMTVAGTAALTAFPASGQSEGFAARMLEAFFQTMSAMTTVGYNTFDLSTLAPASILVLTIIMFVGASPSGTGGGVKCTTISAVYAFVMSRLRGDSKVTLRGNSLPANRVDSALANILIYGVALLSGVVLLVVSEDSPMSTLLFEAASALGTVGISLGVTPELSVFGKLVVALLMYIGRIGVLNLGIALSTHALRGAKSKDADIAL
;
A
#
# COMPACT_ATOMS: atom_id res chain seq x y z
N ALA A 1 4.09 2.39 -23.59
CA ALA A 1 3.13 3.51 -23.48
C ALA A 1 3.60 4.50 -22.40
N GLY A 2 3.80 4.12 -21.12
CA GLY A 2 4.19 5.00 -20.02
C GLY A 2 5.48 5.80 -20.27
N PHE A 3 6.52 5.15 -20.76
CA PHE A 3 7.78 5.80 -21.15
C PHE A 3 7.56 6.95 -22.15
N ILE A 4 6.81 6.70 -23.24
CA ILE A 4 6.56 7.72 -24.27
C ILE A 4 5.75 8.88 -23.69
N ALA A 5 4.76 8.59 -22.84
CA ALA A 5 3.94 9.63 -22.22
C ALA A 5 4.77 10.51 -21.28
N LEU A 6 5.64 9.92 -20.44
CA LEU A 6 6.55 10.67 -19.57
C LEU A 6 7.61 11.42 -20.35
N LEU A 7 8.14 10.86 -21.46
CA LEU A 7 9.10 11.53 -22.31
C LEU A 7 8.54 12.85 -22.88
N ILE A 8 7.27 12.83 -23.33
CA ILE A 8 6.58 14.02 -23.80
C ILE A 8 6.39 15.03 -22.66
N ALA A 9 5.97 14.56 -21.48
CA ALA A 9 5.74 15.42 -20.32
C ALA A 9 7.03 16.07 -19.79
N PHE A 10 8.16 15.35 -19.79
CA PHE A 10 9.46 15.88 -19.37
C PHE A 10 10.14 16.76 -20.42
N GLY A 11 9.86 16.54 -21.71
CA GLY A 11 10.45 17.36 -22.80
C GLY A 11 10.12 18.83 -22.70
N GLY A 12 9.01 19.22 -22.06
CA GLY A 12 8.63 20.62 -21.79
C GLY A 12 9.03 21.15 -20.41
N SER A 13 9.63 20.35 -19.55
CA SER A 13 9.83 20.66 -18.12
C SER A 13 11.29 20.99 -17.73
N GLY A 14 12.21 21.20 -18.69
CA GLY A 14 13.60 21.57 -18.43
C GLY A 14 14.46 20.46 -17.79
N VAL A 15 14.04 19.22 -17.88
CA VAL A 15 14.76 18.03 -17.36
C VAL A 15 16.03 17.80 -18.18
N LYS A 16 17.18 17.55 -17.54
CA LYS A 16 18.49 17.39 -18.20
C LYS A 16 18.57 16.14 -19.11
N HIS A 17 18.01 15.02 -18.65
CA HIS A 17 18.06 13.74 -19.36
C HIS A 17 16.66 13.13 -19.53
N PRO A 18 15.75 13.78 -20.29
CA PRO A 18 14.32 13.44 -20.31
C PRO A 18 14.05 11.99 -20.74
N ALA A 19 14.86 11.42 -21.64
CA ALA A 19 14.68 10.05 -22.09
C ALA A 19 15.05 9.02 -21.00
N TRP A 20 16.15 9.24 -20.29
CA TRP A 20 16.57 8.37 -19.19
C TRP A 20 15.59 8.44 -18.02
N ASP A 21 15.25 9.67 -17.60
CA ASP A 21 14.37 9.92 -16.47
C ASP A 21 12.96 9.37 -16.74
N ALA A 22 12.44 9.55 -17.96
CA ALA A 22 11.15 8.98 -18.37
C ALA A 22 11.16 7.44 -18.36
N LEU A 23 12.24 6.81 -18.82
CA LEU A 23 12.39 5.35 -18.80
C LEU A 23 12.43 4.84 -17.35
N PHE A 24 13.30 5.44 -16.53
CA PHE A 24 13.48 5.04 -15.14
C PHE A 24 12.19 5.20 -14.33
N ILE A 25 11.57 6.40 -14.36
CA ILE A 25 10.34 6.68 -13.62
C ILE A 25 9.18 5.81 -14.11
N SER A 26 9.07 5.52 -15.42
CA SER A 26 7.99 4.65 -15.91
C SER A 26 8.10 3.21 -15.42
N ILE A 27 9.31 2.65 -15.35
CA ILE A 27 9.58 1.30 -14.84
C ILE A 27 9.36 1.29 -13.32
N SER A 28 9.92 2.27 -12.61
CA SER A 28 9.80 2.41 -11.17
C SER A 28 8.34 2.57 -10.73
N SER A 29 7.55 3.39 -11.43
CA SER A 29 6.12 3.58 -11.16
C SER A 29 5.31 2.29 -11.37
N PHE A 30 5.49 1.62 -12.50
CA PHE A 30 4.78 0.38 -12.79
C PHE A 30 5.22 -0.78 -11.87
N GLY A 31 6.51 -0.85 -11.55
CA GLY A 31 7.06 -1.81 -10.58
C GLY A 31 6.72 -1.50 -9.14
N THR A 32 6.06 -0.36 -8.87
CA THR A 32 5.82 0.20 -7.51
C THR A 32 7.07 0.22 -6.66
N ALA A 33 8.20 0.64 -7.27
CA ALA A 33 9.50 0.66 -6.62
C ALA A 33 9.82 2.01 -5.94
N GLY A 34 9.23 3.12 -6.42
CA GLY A 34 9.33 4.44 -5.82
C GLY A 34 10.69 5.14 -5.94
N PHE A 35 11.63 4.53 -6.66
CA PHE A 35 12.91 5.17 -6.90
C PHE A 35 12.78 6.28 -7.93
N SER A 36 13.40 7.41 -7.63
CA SER A 36 13.46 8.59 -8.50
C SER A 36 14.90 8.91 -8.89
N THR A 37 15.07 9.44 -10.09
CA THR A 37 16.33 10.05 -10.54
C THR A 37 16.49 11.49 -10.03
N PHE A 38 15.40 12.07 -9.49
CA PHE A 38 15.37 13.39 -8.90
C PHE A 38 15.65 13.32 -7.40
N HIS A 39 16.42 14.26 -6.87
CA HIS A 39 16.84 14.29 -5.48
C HIS A 39 15.64 14.43 -4.50
N ASP A 40 14.60 15.15 -4.94
CA ASP A 40 13.41 15.48 -4.17
C ASP A 40 12.20 14.59 -4.49
N SER A 41 12.43 13.36 -4.97
CA SER A 41 11.38 12.46 -5.46
C SER A 41 10.65 13.07 -6.67
N LEU A 42 9.40 13.50 -6.54
CA LEU A 42 8.61 14.19 -7.58
C LEU A 42 8.13 15.58 -7.11
N CYS A 43 8.73 16.17 -6.07
CA CYS A 43 8.32 17.47 -5.55
C CYS A 43 8.45 18.58 -6.58
N SER A 44 9.51 18.55 -7.42
CA SER A 44 9.68 19.49 -8.55
C SER A 44 8.56 19.40 -9.61
N PHE A 45 7.76 18.31 -9.62
CA PHE A 45 6.63 18.12 -10.53
C PHE A 45 5.27 18.22 -9.84
N ARG A 46 5.23 18.85 -8.66
CA ARG A 46 4.03 19.01 -7.82
C ARG A 46 2.83 19.52 -8.62
N ASP A 47 3.02 20.59 -9.40
CA ASP A 47 1.98 21.24 -10.17
C ASP A 47 1.86 20.71 -11.62
N ASN A 48 2.70 19.74 -11.99
CA ASN A 48 2.67 19.14 -13.33
C ASN A 48 1.62 18.04 -13.43
N LEU A 49 0.38 18.42 -13.77
CA LEU A 49 -0.75 17.50 -13.88
C LEU A 49 -0.48 16.30 -14.80
N PRO A 50 0.09 16.44 -16.03
CA PRO A 50 0.46 15.33 -16.88
C PRO A 50 1.35 14.29 -16.18
N VAL A 51 2.44 14.71 -15.53
CA VAL A 51 3.37 13.81 -14.83
C VAL A 51 2.63 13.07 -13.70
N ASN A 52 1.87 13.80 -12.88
CA ASN A 52 1.12 13.22 -11.76
C ASN A 52 0.10 12.18 -12.22
N ILE A 53 -0.63 12.44 -13.32
CA ILE A 53 -1.60 11.48 -13.87
C ILE A 53 -0.90 10.25 -14.44
N ILE A 54 0.17 10.42 -15.23
CA ILE A 54 0.87 9.30 -15.88
C ILE A 54 1.47 8.37 -14.81
N VAL A 55 2.16 8.93 -13.81
CA VAL A 55 2.73 8.17 -12.70
C VAL A 55 1.64 7.45 -11.92
N SER A 56 0.50 8.11 -11.63
CA SER A 56 -0.64 7.49 -10.94
C SER A 56 -1.21 6.31 -11.71
N VAL A 57 -1.43 6.46 -13.02
CA VAL A 57 -1.97 5.39 -13.87
C VAL A 57 -1.02 4.19 -13.91
N LEU A 58 0.29 4.43 -14.04
CA LEU A 58 1.30 3.37 -14.04
C LEU A 58 1.34 2.64 -12.69
N SER A 59 1.34 3.39 -11.59
CA SER A 59 1.36 2.83 -10.23
C SER A 59 0.10 2.02 -9.92
N PHE A 60 -1.08 2.51 -10.28
CA PHE A 60 -2.31 1.73 -10.16
C PHE A 60 -2.29 0.47 -11.03
N ALA A 61 -1.82 0.54 -12.27
CA ALA A 61 -1.73 -0.62 -13.15
C ALA A 61 -0.81 -1.70 -12.56
N GLY A 62 0.35 -1.33 -12.04
CA GLY A 62 1.27 -2.24 -11.34
C GLY A 62 0.67 -2.82 -10.05
N ALA A 63 0.11 -1.97 -9.20
CA ALA A 63 -0.45 -2.35 -7.91
C ALA A 63 -1.71 -3.24 -8.02
N MET A 64 -2.57 -3.03 -9.03
CA MET A 64 -3.74 -3.89 -9.29
C MET A 64 -3.35 -5.26 -9.83
N GLY A 65 -2.23 -5.35 -10.54
CA GLY A 65 -1.64 -6.59 -11.01
C GLY A 65 -2.35 -7.22 -12.21
N PHE A 66 -1.76 -8.35 -12.64
CA PHE A 66 -2.13 -8.98 -13.92
C PHE A 66 -3.56 -9.53 -13.96
N ILE A 67 -4.13 -9.97 -12.83
CA ILE A 67 -5.52 -10.49 -12.78
C ILE A 67 -6.51 -9.40 -13.22
N VAL A 68 -6.38 -8.19 -12.66
CA VAL A 68 -7.25 -7.07 -12.99
C VAL A 68 -7.01 -6.60 -14.42
N ILE A 69 -5.75 -6.50 -14.85
CA ILE A 69 -5.40 -6.07 -16.21
C ILE A 69 -5.96 -7.04 -17.26
N THR A 70 -5.84 -8.35 -17.04
CA THR A 70 -6.37 -9.36 -17.97
C THR A 70 -7.90 -9.35 -18.00
N ASP A 71 -8.56 -9.17 -16.87
CA ASP A 71 -10.02 -9.07 -16.80
C ASP A 71 -10.54 -7.83 -17.54
N ILE A 72 -9.89 -6.68 -17.37
CA ILE A 72 -10.23 -5.44 -18.07
C ILE A 72 -10.02 -5.62 -19.58
N ARG A 73 -8.85 -6.17 -19.99
CA ARG A 73 -8.57 -6.45 -21.40
C ARG A 73 -9.64 -7.36 -22.02
N ASN A 74 -9.97 -8.47 -21.35
CA ASN A 74 -10.99 -9.40 -21.82
C ASN A 74 -12.36 -8.73 -21.93
N LYS A 75 -12.72 -7.85 -21.00
CA LYS A 75 -13.95 -7.08 -21.04
C LYS A 75 -13.98 -6.08 -22.22
N CYS A 76 -12.87 -5.44 -22.52
CA CYS A 76 -12.75 -4.53 -23.66
C CYS A 76 -12.85 -5.29 -25.00
N THR A 77 -12.25 -6.50 -25.08
CA THR A 77 -12.27 -7.32 -26.31
C THR A 77 -13.60 -8.04 -26.49
N ASN A 78 -14.23 -8.51 -25.40
CA ASN A 78 -15.50 -9.23 -25.44
C ASN A 78 -16.53 -8.60 -24.49
N ARG A 79 -17.49 -7.88 -25.04
CA ARG A 79 -18.56 -7.21 -24.26
C ARG A 79 -19.38 -8.17 -23.38
N ARG A 80 -19.48 -9.46 -23.75
CA ARG A 80 -20.20 -10.49 -22.98
C ARG A 80 -19.38 -11.04 -21.82
N TYR A 81 -18.07 -10.78 -21.77
CA TYR A 81 -17.20 -11.22 -20.68
C TYR A 81 -17.64 -10.58 -19.36
N ARG A 82 -17.79 -11.40 -18.31
CA ARG A 82 -18.12 -10.93 -16.97
C ARG A 82 -16.83 -10.84 -16.15
N VAL A 83 -16.52 -9.64 -15.68
CA VAL A 83 -15.39 -9.38 -14.78
C VAL A 83 -15.50 -10.28 -13.54
N THR A 84 -14.40 -10.89 -13.14
CA THR A 84 -14.36 -11.81 -11.99
C THR A 84 -14.76 -11.12 -10.69
N PHE A 85 -15.20 -11.92 -9.71
CA PHE A 85 -15.56 -11.39 -8.40
C PHE A 85 -14.36 -10.71 -7.72
N THR A 86 -13.19 -11.32 -7.80
CA THR A 86 -11.94 -10.79 -7.25
C THR A 86 -11.62 -9.40 -7.81
N THR A 87 -11.67 -9.23 -9.12
CA THR A 87 -11.43 -7.93 -9.77
C THR A 87 -12.43 -6.86 -9.31
N ARG A 88 -13.72 -7.23 -9.15
CA ARG A 88 -14.73 -6.29 -8.63
C ARG A 88 -14.46 -5.85 -7.19
N VAL A 89 -13.97 -6.77 -6.34
CA VAL A 89 -13.58 -6.46 -4.97
C VAL A 89 -12.36 -5.54 -4.96
N ILE A 90 -11.33 -5.88 -5.74
CA ILE A 90 -10.10 -5.06 -5.84
C ILE A 90 -10.44 -3.64 -6.29
N LEU A 91 -11.15 -3.48 -7.40
CA LEU A 91 -11.50 -2.15 -7.92
C LEU A 91 -12.33 -1.34 -6.92
N ALA A 92 -13.30 -1.97 -6.24
CA ALA A 92 -14.12 -1.30 -5.25
C ALA A 92 -13.32 -0.83 -4.04
N MET A 93 -12.43 -1.68 -3.50
CA MET A 93 -11.58 -1.32 -2.36
C MET A 93 -10.57 -0.25 -2.75
N THR A 94 -9.91 -0.39 -3.90
CA THR A 94 -8.97 0.60 -4.44
C THR A 94 -9.65 1.97 -4.57
N THR A 95 -10.82 2.03 -5.21
CA THR A 95 -11.56 3.28 -5.39
C THR A 95 -12.01 3.86 -4.05
N ALA A 96 -12.56 3.03 -3.14
CA ALA A 96 -13.04 3.50 -1.85
C ALA A 96 -11.89 4.08 -1.00
N MET A 97 -10.73 3.40 -0.96
CA MET A 97 -9.57 3.88 -0.21
C MET A 97 -8.96 5.14 -0.83
N THR A 98 -8.87 5.20 -2.16
CA THR A 98 -8.38 6.41 -2.85
C THR A 98 -9.28 7.60 -2.55
N VAL A 99 -10.60 7.44 -2.65
CA VAL A 99 -11.56 8.52 -2.36
C VAL A 99 -11.51 8.93 -0.89
N ALA A 100 -11.57 7.96 0.03
CA ALA A 100 -11.55 8.23 1.47
C ALA A 100 -10.23 8.89 1.92
N GLY A 101 -9.09 8.38 1.46
CA GLY A 101 -7.78 8.93 1.77
C GLY A 101 -7.60 10.34 1.20
N THR A 102 -7.96 10.56 -0.07
CA THR A 102 -7.91 11.89 -0.69
C THR A 102 -8.79 12.88 0.08
N ALA A 103 -10.01 12.49 0.41
CA ALA A 103 -10.91 13.35 1.19
C ALA A 103 -10.33 13.68 2.57
N ALA A 104 -9.78 12.69 3.28
CA ALA A 104 -9.17 12.89 4.59
C ALA A 104 -7.93 13.80 4.53
N LEU A 105 -7.01 13.56 3.58
CA LEU A 105 -5.82 14.42 3.44
C LEU A 105 -6.17 15.84 2.99
N THR A 106 -7.22 16.02 2.21
CA THR A 106 -7.71 17.35 1.83
C THR A 106 -8.36 18.08 3.00
N ALA A 107 -9.04 17.32 3.89
CA ALA A 107 -9.68 17.88 5.10
C ALA A 107 -8.66 18.26 6.20
N PHE A 108 -7.52 17.55 6.27
CA PHE A 108 -6.45 17.80 7.24
C PHE A 108 -5.13 18.16 6.51
N PRO A 109 -5.04 19.38 5.94
CA PRO A 109 -3.92 19.76 5.11
C PRO A 109 -2.60 19.83 5.88
N ALA A 110 -1.51 19.53 5.19
CA ALA A 110 -0.15 19.78 5.68
C ALA A 110 0.20 21.26 5.57
N SER A 111 1.08 21.76 6.44
CA SER A 111 1.54 23.16 6.39
C SER A 111 2.28 23.51 5.10
N GLY A 112 2.85 22.50 4.42
CA GLY A 112 3.57 22.66 3.14
C GLY A 112 2.72 22.43 1.89
N GLN A 113 1.40 22.20 2.01
CA GLN A 113 0.51 22.00 0.87
C GLN A 113 0.13 23.33 0.19
N SER A 114 -0.30 23.23 -1.08
CA SER A 114 -0.76 24.38 -1.86
C SER A 114 -1.99 25.04 -1.24
N GLU A 115 -2.11 26.37 -1.34
CA GLU A 115 -3.25 27.10 -0.81
C GLU A 115 -4.55 26.86 -1.61
N GLY A 116 -4.43 26.59 -2.92
CA GLY A 116 -5.57 26.33 -3.79
C GLY A 116 -6.23 24.97 -3.54
N PHE A 117 -7.58 24.95 -3.41
CA PHE A 117 -8.33 23.70 -3.15
C PHE A 117 -8.06 22.62 -4.21
N ALA A 118 -8.02 22.96 -5.50
CA ALA A 118 -7.78 22.00 -6.58
C ALA A 118 -6.34 21.42 -6.54
N ALA A 119 -5.34 22.25 -6.28
CA ALA A 119 -3.95 21.82 -6.15
C ALA A 119 -3.79 20.92 -4.93
N ARG A 120 -4.35 21.31 -3.80
CA ARG A 120 -4.38 20.53 -2.56
C ARG A 120 -5.05 19.17 -2.74
N MET A 121 -6.16 19.11 -3.48
CA MET A 121 -6.84 17.86 -3.81
C MET A 121 -5.98 16.96 -4.71
N LEU A 122 -5.24 17.52 -5.67
CA LEU A 122 -4.31 16.77 -6.51
C LEU A 122 -3.16 16.16 -5.68
N GLU A 123 -2.58 16.94 -4.79
CA GLU A 123 -1.52 16.47 -3.88
C GLU A 123 -2.01 15.39 -2.94
N ALA A 124 -3.20 15.58 -2.34
CA ALA A 124 -3.85 14.60 -1.48
C ALA A 124 -4.16 13.30 -2.23
N PHE A 125 -4.66 13.41 -3.47
CA PHE A 125 -4.87 12.25 -4.35
C PHE A 125 -3.57 11.53 -4.65
N PHE A 126 -2.53 12.27 -5.08
CA PHE A 126 -1.24 11.68 -5.42
C PHE A 126 -0.62 10.96 -4.21
N GLN A 127 -0.64 11.59 -3.03
CA GLN A 127 -0.08 11.00 -1.83
C GLN A 127 -0.87 9.78 -1.35
N THR A 128 -2.21 9.83 -1.42
CA THR A 128 -3.07 8.67 -1.14
C THR A 128 -2.80 7.52 -2.11
N MET A 129 -2.70 7.82 -3.40
CA MET A 129 -2.36 6.86 -4.44
C MET A 129 -0.98 6.23 -4.17
N SER A 130 0.01 7.05 -3.86
CA SER A 130 1.38 6.62 -3.58
C SER A 130 1.44 5.66 -2.39
N ALA A 131 0.78 5.99 -1.28
CA ALA A 131 0.69 5.15 -0.10
C ALA A 131 -0.05 3.82 -0.38
N MET A 132 -1.18 3.88 -1.10
CA MET A 132 -2.04 2.73 -1.35
C MET A 132 -1.46 1.75 -2.38
N THR A 133 -0.84 2.27 -3.44
CA THR A 133 -0.16 1.44 -4.45
C THR A 133 1.20 0.94 -3.96
N THR A 134 1.67 1.48 -2.82
CA THR A 134 2.98 1.23 -2.24
C THR A 134 4.14 1.61 -3.17
N VAL A 135 3.94 2.63 -4.02
CA VAL A 135 5.00 3.12 -4.92
C VAL A 135 6.00 4.03 -4.22
N GLY A 136 5.56 4.82 -3.23
CA GLY A 136 6.47 5.55 -2.37
C GLY A 136 6.94 6.94 -2.85
N TYR A 137 6.38 7.48 -3.93
CA TYR A 137 6.67 8.85 -4.36
C TYR A 137 5.97 9.89 -3.51
N ASN A 138 6.59 11.06 -3.38
CA ASN A 138 5.99 12.25 -2.79
C ASN A 138 6.12 13.46 -3.71
N THR A 139 5.15 14.37 -3.60
CA THR A 139 5.08 15.63 -4.36
C THR A 139 5.24 16.85 -3.47
N PHE A 140 5.34 16.67 -2.16
CA PHE A 140 5.65 17.71 -1.17
C PHE A 140 6.35 17.08 0.04
N ASP A 141 6.89 17.90 0.92
CA ASP A 141 7.57 17.46 2.12
C ASP A 141 6.58 16.89 3.14
N LEU A 142 6.67 15.58 3.38
CA LEU A 142 5.77 14.84 4.26
C LEU A 142 6.02 15.08 5.75
N SER A 143 7.17 15.65 6.13
CA SER A 143 7.46 16.04 7.52
C SER A 143 6.48 17.11 8.03
N THR A 144 5.83 17.84 7.12
CA THR A 144 4.85 18.89 7.40
C THR A 144 3.42 18.39 7.60
N LEU A 145 3.18 17.07 7.50
CA LEU A 145 1.84 16.47 7.61
C LEU A 145 1.22 16.69 8.99
N ALA A 146 -0.08 16.97 8.99
CA ALA A 146 -0.87 16.99 10.22
C ALA A 146 -0.92 15.56 10.84
N PRO A 147 -0.98 15.42 12.17
CA PRO A 147 -1.04 14.11 12.84
C PRO A 147 -2.17 13.21 12.34
N ALA A 148 -3.34 13.79 12.02
CA ALA A 148 -4.46 13.05 11.44
C ALA A 148 -4.11 12.47 10.06
N SER A 149 -3.41 13.23 9.21
CA SER A 149 -2.97 12.79 7.89
C SER A 149 -1.90 11.69 7.98
N ILE A 150 -0.98 11.78 8.95
CA ILE A 150 0.00 10.72 9.26
C ILE A 150 -0.72 9.42 9.59
N LEU A 151 -1.73 9.46 10.47
CA LEU A 151 -2.51 8.28 10.85
C LEU A 151 -3.27 7.68 9.66
N VAL A 152 -3.92 8.52 8.85
CA VAL A 152 -4.66 8.07 7.66
C VAL A 152 -3.71 7.39 6.66
N LEU A 153 -2.57 7.98 6.35
CA LEU A 153 -1.57 7.37 5.46
C LEU A 153 -1.02 6.07 6.04
N THR A 154 -0.76 6.01 7.35
CA THR A 154 -0.32 4.79 8.04
C THR A 154 -1.32 3.64 7.85
N ILE A 155 -2.62 3.92 8.01
CA ILE A 155 -3.69 2.93 7.78
C ILE A 155 -3.73 2.49 6.31
N ILE A 156 -3.59 3.42 5.37
CA ILE A 156 -3.59 3.11 3.94
C ILE A 156 -2.38 2.24 3.56
N MET A 157 -1.18 2.55 4.06
CA MET A 157 0.03 1.75 3.86
C MET A 157 -0.10 0.34 4.43
N PHE A 158 -0.76 0.20 5.60
CA PHE A 158 -1.04 -1.09 6.21
C PHE A 158 -1.93 -1.96 5.31
N VAL A 159 -2.99 -1.41 4.73
CA VAL A 159 -3.91 -2.16 3.85
C VAL A 159 -3.24 -2.55 2.54
N GLY A 160 -2.46 -1.65 1.93
CA GLY A 160 -1.66 -1.93 0.73
C GLY A 160 -2.43 -2.33 -0.52
N ALA A 161 -1.72 -2.96 -1.45
CA ALA A 161 -2.14 -3.22 -2.83
C ALA A 161 -2.92 -4.54 -3.02
N SER A 162 -3.18 -4.91 -4.28
CA SER A 162 -3.82 -6.16 -4.71
C SER A 162 -2.89 -7.39 -4.58
N PRO A 163 -3.42 -8.60 -4.35
CA PRO A 163 -2.61 -9.82 -4.26
C PRO A 163 -1.78 -10.15 -5.50
N SER A 164 -2.26 -9.77 -6.68
CA SER A 164 -1.60 -10.05 -7.97
C SER A 164 -0.72 -8.91 -8.47
N GLY A 165 -0.64 -7.82 -7.70
CA GLY A 165 0.14 -6.63 -8.03
C GLY A 165 1.56 -6.67 -7.48
N THR A 166 2.35 -5.67 -7.86
CA THR A 166 3.73 -5.47 -7.41
C THR A 166 3.83 -4.88 -6.01
N GLY A 167 2.77 -4.24 -5.52
CA GLY A 167 2.74 -3.54 -4.23
C GLY A 167 2.67 -4.48 -3.02
N GLY A 168 3.07 -3.97 -1.86
CA GLY A 168 3.08 -4.68 -0.57
C GLY A 168 1.80 -4.55 0.26
N GLY A 169 1.94 -4.57 1.58
CA GLY A 169 0.84 -4.47 2.54
C GLY A 169 0.03 -5.76 2.73
N VAL A 170 -0.99 -5.69 3.61
CA VAL A 170 -1.86 -6.84 3.98
C VAL A 170 -2.68 -7.37 2.81
N LYS A 171 -2.85 -6.62 1.74
CA LYS A 171 -3.70 -6.84 0.56
C LYS A 171 -5.17 -6.50 0.77
N CYS A 172 -5.70 -5.72 -0.16
CA CYS A 172 -7.08 -5.22 -0.12
C CYS A 172 -8.13 -6.35 -0.07
N THR A 173 -7.87 -7.51 -0.68
CA THR A 173 -8.77 -8.68 -0.62
C THR A 173 -8.79 -9.32 0.77
N THR A 174 -7.66 -9.34 1.49
CA THR A 174 -7.59 -9.81 2.88
C THR A 174 -8.47 -8.94 3.79
N ILE A 175 -8.34 -7.62 3.69
CA ILE A 175 -9.21 -6.68 4.44
C ILE A 175 -10.68 -6.88 4.09
N SER A 176 -11.00 -7.08 2.80
CA SER A 176 -12.38 -7.35 2.36
C SER A 176 -12.94 -8.65 2.95
N ALA A 177 -12.11 -9.70 3.07
CA ALA A 177 -12.53 -10.97 3.67
C ALA A 177 -12.75 -10.83 5.19
N VAL A 178 -11.86 -10.14 5.89
CA VAL A 178 -12.00 -9.85 7.32
C VAL A 178 -13.24 -8.98 7.59
N TYR A 179 -13.47 -7.95 6.79
CA TYR A 179 -14.68 -7.14 6.86
C TYR A 179 -15.95 -8.01 6.68
N ALA A 180 -15.96 -8.89 5.67
CA ALA A 180 -17.07 -9.79 5.43
C ALA A 180 -17.31 -10.74 6.61
N PHE A 181 -16.23 -11.26 7.21
CA PHE A 181 -16.28 -12.11 8.40
C PHE A 181 -16.93 -11.37 9.58
N VAL A 182 -16.44 -10.19 9.92
CA VAL A 182 -16.96 -9.40 11.02
C VAL A 182 -18.45 -9.07 10.79
N MET A 183 -18.80 -8.59 9.59
CA MET A 183 -20.20 -8.24 9.29
C MET A 183 -21.14 -9.46 9.30
N SER A 184 -20.70 -10.63 8.82
CA SER A 184 -21.49 -11.84 8.87
C SER A 184 -21.71 -12.32 10.32
N ARG A 185 -20.69 -12.21 11.19
CA ARG A 185 -20.83 -12.54 12.62
C ARG A 185 -21.74 -11.58 13.36
N LEU A 186 -21.65 -10.28 13.10
CA LEU A 186 -22.55 -9.28 13.67
C LEU A 186 -24.02 -9.49 13.25
N ARG A 187 -24.25 -10.08 12.08
CA ARG A 187 -25.61 -10.44 11.61
C ARG A 187 -26.11 -11.81 12.11
N GLY A 188 -25.27 -12.60 12.77
CA GLY A 188 -25.59 -13.94 13.19
C GLY A 188 -25.55 -14.98 12.07
N ASP A 189 -24.96 -14.64 10.90
CA ASP A 189 -24.87 -15.54 9.77
C ASP A 189 -23.86 -16.68 10.05
N SER A 190 -24.22 -17.92 9.74
CA SER A 190 -23.32 -19.07 9.84
C SER A 190 -22.25 -19.07 8.73
N LYS A 191 -22.57 -18.51 7.56
CA LYS A 191 -21.67 -18.43 6.40
C LYS A 191 -21.17 -17.01 6.20
N VAL A 192 -19.86 -16.88 5.91
CA VAL A 192 -19.28 -15.59 5.58
C VAL A 192 -19.63 -15.22 4.15
N THR A 193 -20.31 -14.09 3.96
CA THR A 193 -20.76 -13.61 2.65
C THR A 193 -20.24 -12.21 2.36
N LEU A 194 -19.78 -11.98 1.13
CA LEU A 194 -19.36 -10.68 0.63
C LEU A 194 -20.12 -10.38 -0.67
N ARG A 195 -20.91 -9.30 -0.68
CA ARG A 195 -21.73 -8.90 -1.84
C ARG A 195 -22.55 -10.05 -2.44
N GLY A 196 -23.19 -10.87 -1.58
CA GLY A 196 -24.03 -12.00 -2.00
C GLY A 196 -23.26 -13.26 -2.40
N ASN A 197 -21.93 -13.29 -2.35
CA ASN A 197 -21.13 -14.46 -2.64
C ASN A 197 -20.58 -15.05 -1.33
N SER A 198 -20.69 -16.35 -1.13
CA SER A 198 -20.12 -17.06 0.01
C SER A 198 -18.60 -17.20 -0.15
N LEU A 199 -17.86 -16.87 0.89
CA LEU A 199 -16.40 -17.06 0.94
C LEU A 199 -16.07 -18.44 1.53
N PRO A 200 -15.14 -19.21 0.92
CA PRO A 200 -14.66 -20.46 1.51
C PRO A 200 -14.00 -20.23 2.87
N ALA A 201 -14.28 -21.10 3.86
CA ALA A 201 -13.77 -20.96 5.23
C ALA A 201 -12.23 -20.85 5.26
N ASN A 202 -11.53 -21.70 4.53
CA ASN A 202 -10.06 -21.69 4.46
C ASN A 202 -9.48 -20.36 3.98
N ARG A 203 -10.19 -19.61 3.14
CA ARG A 203 -9.78 -18.27 2.69
C ARG A 203 -9.97 -17.23 3.79
N VAL A 204 -11.05 -17.36 4.55
CA VAL A 204 -11.32 -16.47 5.69
C VAL A 204 -10.29 -16.72 6.80
N ASP A 205 -10.01 -17.97 7.14
CA ASP A 205 -9.01 -18.34 8.13
C ASP A 205 -7.61 -17.83 7.75
N SER A 206 -7.22 -18.01 6.47
CA SER A 206 -5.95 -17.47 5.95
C SER A 206 -5.91 -15.94 6.01
N ALA A 207 -7.03 -15.26 5.77
CA ALA A 207 -7.10 -13.81 5.85
C ALA A 207 -6.95 -13.30 7.30
N LEU A 208 -7.59 -13.97 8.26
CA LEU A 208 -7.47 -13.68 9.69
C LEU A 208 -6.04 -13.92 10.18
N ALA A 209 -5.45 -15.06 9.85
CA ALA A 209 -4.06 -15.36 10.18
C ALA A 209 -3.10 -14.31 9.62
N ASN A 210 -3.28 -13.92 8.36
CA ASN A 210 -2.42 -12.94 7.72
C ASN A 210 -2.47 -11.57 8.42
N ILE A 211 -3.67 -11.06 8.73
CA ILE A 211 -3.80 -9.75 9.37
C ILE A 211 -3.24 -9.75 10.80
N LEU A 212 -3.41 -10.86 11.54
CA LEU A 212 -2.88 -11.01 12.89
C LEU A 212 -1.34 -11.04 12.89
N ILE A 213 -0.74 -11.89 12.05
CA ILE A 213 0.73 -11.99 11.96
C ILE A 213 1.33 -10.67 11.48
N TYR A 214 0.69 -10.01 10.51
CA TYR A 214 1.13 -8.69 10.01
C TYR A 214 1.04 -7.62 11.11
N GLY A 215 -0.03 -7.62 11.89
CA GLY A 215 -0.20 -6.72 13.04
C GLY A 215 0.85 -6.96 14.12
N VAL A 216 1.14 -8.22 14.45
CA VAL A 216 2.21 -8.58 15.41
C VAL A 216 3.56 -8.11 14.89
N ALA A 217 3.89 -8.32 13.62
CA ALA A 217 5.15 -7.87 13.02
C ALA A 217 5.28 -6.34 13.07
N LEU A 218 4.20 -5.61 12.74
CA LEU A 218 4.18 -4.15 12.84
C LEU A 218 4.41 -3.68 14.28
N LEU A 219 3.63 -4.19 15.23
CA LEU A 219 3.74 -3.78 16.64
C LEU A 219 5.11 -4.12 17.23
N SER A 220 5.66 -5.30 16.92
CA SER A 220 7.01 -5.66 17.37
C SER A 220 8.06 -4.71 16.80
N GLY A 221 7.97 -4.36 15.52
CA GLY A 221 8.86 -3.39 14.90
C GLY A 221 8.76 -2.00 15.53
N VAL A 222 7.53 -1.53 15.78
CA VAL A 222 7.31 -0.24 16.46
C VAL A 222 7.89 -0.24 17.88
N VAL A 223 7.67 -1.30 18.66
CA VAL A 223 8.24 -1.41 20.03
C VAL A 223 9.76 -1.35 20.00
N LEU A 224 10.41 -2.09 19.08
CA LEU A 224 11.86 -2.08 18.93
C LEU A 224 12.39 -0.69 18.56
N LEU A 225 11.69 0.02 17.64
CA LEU A 225 12.08 1.39 17.25
C LEU A 225 11.85 2.39 18.39
N VAL A 226 10.74 2.32 19.12
CA VAL A 226 10.47 3.23 20.25
C VAL A 226 11.49 3.05 21.39
N VAL A 227 12.00 1.84 21.60
CA VAL A 227 13.03 1.57 22.61
C VAL A 227 14.41 2.07 22.17
N SER A 228 14.70 2.09 20.87
CA SER A 228 16.04 2.41 20.36
C SER A 228 16.22 3.84 19.87
N GLU A 229 15.12 4.56 19.61
CA GLU A 229 15.16 5.87 18.94
C GLU A 229 14.41 6.94 19.76
N ASP A 230 14.94 8.15 19.80
CA ASP A 230 14.34 9.31 20.50
C ASP A 230 13.31 10.09 19.67
N SER A 231 12.77 9.48 18.63
CA SER A 231 11.79 10.12 17.73
C SER A 231 10.34 9.93 18.20
N PRO A 232 9.40 10.81 17.84
CA PRO A 232 7.98 10.67 18.21
C PRO A 232 7.40 9.32 17.75
N MET A 233 6.58 8.69 18.62
CA MET A 233 5.96 7.40 18.33
C MET A 233 5.15 7.40 17.01
N SER A 234 4.49 8.50 16.66
CA SER A 234 3.75 8.65 15.41
C SER A 234 4.64 8.52 14.18
N THR A 235 5.84 9.10 14.24
CA THR A 235 6.86 9.02 13.18
C THR A 235 7.42 7.63 13.05
N LEU A 236 7.74 6.97 14.17
CA LEU A 236 8.26 5.59 14.19
C LEU A 236 7.21 4.57 13.73
N LEU A 237 5.94 4.77 14.09
CA LEU A 237 4.83 3.96 13.59
C LEU A 237 4.66 4.12 12.08
N PHE A 238 4.75 5.34 11.56
CA PHE A 238 4.68 5.62 10.13
C PHE A 238 5.83 4.94 9.38
N GLU A 239 7.05 5.06 9.88
CA GLU A 239 8.26 4.44 9.32
C GLU A 239 8.14 2.91 9.30
N ALA A 240 7.73 2.30 10.43
CA ALA A 240 7.52 0.86 10.52
C ALA A 240 6.42 0.36 9.56
N ALA A 241 5.31 1.10 9.44
CA ALA A 241 4.23 0.77 8.51
C ALA A 241 4.66 0.91 7.05
N SER A 242 5.44 1.95 6.73
CA SER A 242 6.02 2.15 5.40
C SER A 242 7.01 1.04 5.04
N ALA A 243 7.87 0.65 5.98
CA ALA A 243 8.84 -0.43 5.80
C ALA A 243 8.13 -1.78 5.57
N LEU A 244 7.25 -2.17 6.49
CA LEU A 244 6.53 -3.44 6.42
C LEU A 244 5.55 -3.48 5.22
N GLY A 245 4.93 -2.33 4.87
CA GLY A 245 4.10 -2.16 3.68
C GLY A 245 4.88 -2.14 2.37
N THR A 246 6.22 -2.10 2.44
CA THR A 246 7.12 -1.90 1.28
C THR A 246 6.77 -0.67 0.46
N VAL A 247 6.41 0.43 1.14
CA VAL A 247 5.95 1.67 0.51
C VAL A 247 7.13 2.59 0.16
N GLY A 248 8.03 2.81 1.13
CA GLY A 248 9.22 3.64 0.94
C GLY A 248 9.00 5.13 1.23
N ILE A 249 7.84 5.54 1.76
CA ILE A 249 7.58 6.90 2.21
C ILE A 249 8.15 7.07 3.62
N SER A 250 8.83 8.19 3.89
CA SER A 250 9.35 8.56 5.20
C SER A 250 8.94 10.00 5.57
N LEU A 251 8.83 10.25 6.88
CA LEU A 251 8.69 11.60 7.43
C LEU A 251 10.06 12.28 7.68
N GLY A 252 11.14 11.72 7.11
CA GLY A 252 12.49 12.26 7.21
C GLY A 252 13.35 11.63 8.31
N VAL A 253 12.82 10.69 9.12
CA VAL A 253 13.55 10.09 10.24
C VAL A 253 14.55 9.01 9.83
N THR A 254 14.38 8.37 8.67
CA THR A 254 15.21 7.22 8.23
C THR A 254 16.72 7.49 8.26
N PRO A 255 17.26 8.64 7.81
CA PRO A 255 18.69 8.93 7.89
C PRO A 255 19.21 9.04 9.33
N GLU A 256 18.36 9.52 10.25
CA GLU A 256 18.69 9.82 11.65
C GLU A 256 18.65 8.57 12.54
N LEU A 257 18.01 7.48 12.10
CA LEU A 257 17.92 6.23 12.85
C LEU A 257 19.32 5.70 13.22
N SER A 258 19.42 5.13 14.40
CA SER A 258 20.59 4.37 14.85
C SER A 258 20.87 3.16 13.93
N VAL A 259 22.03 2.56 14.05
CA VAL A 259 22.35 1.33 13.31
C VAL A 259 21.34 0.22 13.63
N PHE A 260 20.92 0.11 14.90
CA PHE A 260 19.91 -0.87 15.31
C PHE A 260 18.55 -0.56 14.69
N GLY A 261 18.07 0.69 14.71
CA GLY A 261 16.83 1.11 14.09
C GLY A 261 16.82 0.83 12.59
N LYS A 262 17.92 1.10 11.88
CA LYS A 262 18.08 0.75 10.45
C LYS A 262 17.98 -0.74 10.20
N LEU A 263 18.54 -1.58 11.08
CA LEU A 263 18.40 -3.04 10.97
C LEU A 263 16.97 -3.51 11.20
N VAL A 264 16.25 -2.91 12.16
CA VAL A 264 14.82 -3.20 12.39
C VAL A 264 13.99 -2.84 11.17
N VAL A 265 14.19 -1.65 10.59
CA VAL A 265 13.51 -1.21 9.37
C VAL A 265 13.81 -2.15 8.20
N ALA A 266 15.07 -2.52 8.00
CA ALA A 266 15.48 -3.47 6.95
C ALA A 266 14.82 -4.85 7.13
N LEU A 267 14.71 -5.33 8.37
CA LEU A 267 14.01 -6.59 8.69
C LEU A 267 12.52 -6.50 8.37
N LEU A 268 11.86 -5.39 8.72
CA LEU A 268 10.45 -5.15 8.39
C LEU A 268 10.23 -5.12 6.87
N MET A 269 11.11 -4.44 6.11
CA MET A 269 11.06 -4.42 4.64
C MET A 269 11.17 -5.83 4.06
N TYR A 270 12.07 -6.65 4.58
CA TYR A 270 12.27 -8.03 4.15
C TYR A 270 11.05 -8.91 4.44
N ILE A 271 10.50 -8.82 5.67
CA ILE A 271 9.28 -9.52 6.08
C ILE A 271 8.10 -9.11 5.20
N GLY A 272 7.93 -7.82 4.95
CA GLY A 272 6.87 -7.27 4.11
C GLY A 272 6.97 -7.78 2.66
N ARG A 273 8.17 -7.88 2.11
CA ARG A 273 8.41 -8.32 0.73
C ARG A 273 8.13 -9.80 0.50
N ILE A 274 8.55 -10.67 1.42
CA ILE A 274 8.28 -12.12 1.35
C ILE A 274 6.79 -12.40 1.58
N GLY A 275 6.13 -11.58 2.38
CA GLY A 275 4.79 -11.77 2.89
C GLY A 275 4.80 -12.57 4.20
N VAL A 276 4.22 -11.97 5.23
CA VAL A 276 4.26 -12.48 6.62
C VAL A 276 3.69 -13.90 6.75
N LEU A 277 2.66 -14.26 5.98
CA LEU A 277 2.08 -15.60 6.02
C LEU A 277 3.06 -16.65 5.45
N ASN A 278 3.74 -16.34 4.34
CA ASN A 278 4.72 -17.24 3.74
C ASN A 278 5.92 -17.46 4.68
N LEU A 279 6.37 -16.39 5.35
CA LEU A 279 7.41 -16.48 6.36
C LEU A 279 6.97 -17.35 7.55
N GLY A 280 5.75 -17.14 8.05
CA GLY A 280 5.18 -17.95 9.13
C GLY A 280 5.11 -19.44 8.78
N ILE A 281 4.65 -19.78 7.56
CA ILE A 281 4.61 -21.16 7.08
C ILE A 281 6.03 -21.74 6.96
N ALA A 282 6.99 -21.01 6.41
CA ALA A 282 8.38 -21.47 6.29
C ALA A 282 9.01 -21.78 7.65
N LEU A 283 8.75 -20.96 8.66
CA LEU A 283 9.23 -21.18 10.03
C LEU A 283 8.51 -22.36 10.72
N SER A 284 7.20 -22.55 10.47
CA SER A 284 6.39 -23.58 11.12
C SER A 284 6.64 -24.99 10.56
N THR A 285 7.01 -25.14 9.29
CA THR A 285 7.29 -26.45 8.68
C THR A 285 8.45 -27.20 9.33
N HIS A 286 9.34 -26.50 10.03
CA HIS A 286 10.39 -27.12 10.83
C HIS A 286 9.92 -27.50 12.26
N ALA A 287 8.88 -26.85 12.80
CA ALA A 287 8.46 -27.05 14.20
C ALA A 287 7.36 -28.08 14.40
N LEU A 288 6.53 -28.36 13.37
CA LEU A 288 5.27 -29.11 13.54
C LEU A 288 5.27 -30.54 12.98
N ARG A 289 6.39 -31.10 12.59
CA ARG A 289 6.49 -32.50 12.17
C ARG A 289 6.37 -33.46 13.37
N GLY A 290 5.24 -33.52 14.05
CA GLY A 290 5.05 -34.54 15.08
C GLY A 290 3.93 -34.35 16.09
N ALA A 291 3.25 -33.23 16.15
CA ALA A 291 2.17 -33.02 17.11
C ALA A 291 0.84 -33.58 16.60
N LYS A 292 0.34 -34.67 17.21
CA LYS A 292 -1.06 -35.09 17.06
C LYS A 292 -1.95 -34.10 17.81
N SER A 293 -2.81 -33.40 17.10
CA SER A 293 -3.84 -32.54 17.70
C SER A 293 -4.82 -33.37 18.51
N LYS A 294 -5.08 -32.96 19.76
CA LYS A 294 -6.24 -33.39 20.55
C LYS A 294 -7.24 -32.24 20.52
N ASP A 295 -8.50 -32.56 20.28
CA ASP A 295 -9.57 -31.55 20.39
C ASP A 295 -9.66 -31.06 21.83
N ALA A 296 -9.51 -29.75 22.03
CA ALA A 296 -9.71 -29.08 23.30
C ALA A 296 -10.74 -27.98 23.13
N ASP A 297 -11.73 -27.94 24.02
CA ASP A 297 -12.72 -26.88 24.10
C ASP A 297 -12.16 -25.71 24.90
N ILE A 298 -12.12 -24.51 24.33
CA ILE A 298 -11.70 -23.30 24.98
C ILE A 298 -12.89 -22.36 25.09
N ALA A 299 -13.28 -22.01 26.30
CA ALA A 299 -14.31 -20.98 26.55
C ALA A 299 -13.83 -19.63 26.00
N LEU A 300 -14.59 -19.04 25.11
CA LEU A 300 -14.35 -17.72 24.49
C LEU A 300 -15.42 -16.73 24.97
#